data_39284a2d5c3521bca2d63e93d774c8cb
#
_entry.id   39284a2d5c3521bca2d63e93d774c8cb
#
_cell.length_a   1.000
_cell.length_b   1.000
_cell.length_c   1.000
_cell.angle_alpha   90.00
_cell.angle_beta   90.00
_cell.angle_gamma   90.00
#
_symmetry.space_group_name_H-M   'P 1'
#
loop_
_entity.id
_entity.type
_entity.pdbx_description
1 polymer ?
#
loop_
_entity_poly.entity_id
_entity_poly.type
_entity_poly.pdbx_seq_one_letter_code
_entity_poly.pdbx_strand_id
1 'polypeptide(L)'
;MLFDNRTNAFIIQSLNYMDTQLTEQENTRALEMLTHIEANPDISQVTLADELGVAVGTINWYLKRLIAKGYVKVKRAQRKKLRYIITPEGIALRANLTVDYIKTSFDLYRRVRERTNLCLEQLKAAGYEEVKILGEGEIAEVIGLTCLEHSIALTGSINAPKISIDGLKLALILPEGVPDPTPSHSTQSGGEHG
;
A
#
# COMPACT_ATOMS: atom_id res chain seq x y z
N MET A 1 -28.99 -30.03 -2.42
CA MET A 1 -28.63 -28.63 -2.18
C MET A 1 -27.10 -28.56 -2.15
N LEU A 2 -26.49 -28.33 -3.30
CA LEU A 2 -25.03 -28.23 -3.45
C LEU A 2 -24.64 -26.79 -3.15
N PHE A 3 -24.05 -26.54 -1.98
CA PHE A 3 -23.41 -25.27 -1.67
C PHE A 3 -22.16 -25.14 -2.56
N ASP A 4 -22.17 -24.14 -3.41
CA ASP A 4 -21.11 -23.86 -4.38
C ASP A 4 -19.79 -23.58 -3.67
N ASN A 5 -18.84 -24.47 -3.86
CA ASN A 5 -17.49 -24.45 -3.25
C ASN A 5 -16.68 -23.20 -3.64
N ARG A 6 -17.08 -22.49 -4.72
CA ARG A 6 -16.45 -21.26 -5.20
C ARG A 6 -16.85 -20.04 -4.35
N THR A 7 -18.12 -19.97 -3.95
CA THR A 7 -18.61 -18.88 -3.09
C THR A 7 -17.98 -18.95 -1.71
N ASN A 8 -17.78 -20.16 -1.18
CA ASN A 8 -17.15 -20.37 0.12
C ASN A 8 -15.66 -20.00 0.11
N ALA A 9 -14.94 -20.34 -0.95
CA ALA A 9 -13.53 -19.96 -1.12
C ALA A 9 -13.34 -18.45 -1.23
N PHE A 10 -14.24 -17.74 -1.95
CA PHE A 10 -14.20 -16.30 -2.08
C PHE A 10 -14.48 -15.58 -0.74
N ILE A 11 -15.46 -16.08 0.03
CA ILE A 11 -15.79 -15.55 1.36
C ILE A 11 -14.61 -15.76 2.33
N ILE A 12 -14.02 -16.95 2.35
CA ILE A 12 -12.84 -17.24 3.21
C ILE A 12 -11.66 -16.35 2.81
N GLN A 13 -11.42 -16.16 1.54
CA GLN A 13 -10.33 -15.31 1.04
C GLN A 13 -10.56 -13.83 1.37
N SER A 14 -11.81 -13.35 1.29
CA SER A 14 -12.16 -11.98 1.68
C SER A 14 -12.08 -11.76 3.19
N LEU A 15 -12.50 -12.74 4.01
CA LEU A 15 -12.38 -12.68 5.47
C LEU A 15 -10.90 -12.70 5.91
N ASN A 16 -10.07 -13.56 5.34
CA ASN A 16 -8.63 -13.57 5.61
C ASN A 16 -7.95 -12.26 5.18
N TYR A 17 -8.36 -11.68 4.04
CA TYR A 17 -7.86 -10.38 3.59
C TYR A 17 -8.23 -9.26 4.56
N MET A 18 -9.48 -9.21 5.05
CA MET A 18 -9.94 -8.22 6.02
C MET A 18 -9.23 -8.38 7.38
N ASP A 19 -9.04 -9.61 7.86
CA ASP A 19 -8.34 -9.89 9.10
C ASP A 19 -6.85 -9.49 9.02
N THR A 20 -6.21 -9.77 7.90
CA THR A 20 -4.83 -9.35 7.61
C THR A 20 -4.70 -7.81 7.59
N GLN A 21 -5.64 -7.10 6.96
CA GLN A 21 -5.63 -5.63 6.93
C GLN A 21 -5.81 -5.00 8.32
N LEU A 22 -6.72 -5.54 9.13
CA LEU A 22 -6.91 -5.08 10.52
C LEU A 22 -5.64 -5.30 11.34
N THR A 23 -4.96 -6.42 11.16
CA THR A 23 -3.70 -6.72 11.84
C THR A 23 -2.57 -5.78 11.39
N GLU A 24 -2.46 -5.48 10.10
CA GLU A 24 -1.47 -4.53 9.56
C GLU A 24 -1.69 -3.12 10.11
N GLN A 25 -2.94 -2.63 10.12
CA GLN A 25 -3.28 -1.34 10.73
C GLN A 25 -2.98 -1.29 12.23
N GLU A 26 -3.29 -2.37 12.95
CA GLU A 26 -2.97 -2.47 14.38
C GLU A 26 -1.46 -2.43 14.63
N ASN A 27 -0.68 -3.12 13.83
CA ASN A 27 0.78 -3.15 13.92
C ASN A 27 1.40 -1.79 13.61
N THR A 28 0.95 -1.12 12.54
CA THR A 28 1.37 0.23 12.19
C THR A 28 1.07 1.20 13.33
N ARG A 29 -0.15 1.14 13.88
CA ARG A 29 -0.54 2.01 14.99
C ARG A 29 0.26 1.74 16.27
N ALA A 30 0.55 0.48 16.56
CA ALA A 30 1.38 0.11 17.70
C ALA A 30 2.82 0.63 17.52
N LEU A 31 3.38 0.54 16.31
CA LEU A 31 4.70 1.08 15.98
C LEU A 31 4.76 2.60 16.18
N GLU A 32 3.81 3.33 15.61
CA GLU A 32 3.69 4.78 15.75
C GLU A 32 3.63 5.20 17.23
N MET A 33 2.74 4.57 18.00
CA MET A 33 2.59 4.87 19.43
C MET A 33 3.87 4.59 20.22
N LEU A 34 4.55 3.47 19.99
CA LEU A 34 5.80 3.16 20.67
C LEU A 34 6.90 4.17 20.28
N THR A 35 6.94 4.63 19.04
CA THR A 35 7.88 5.64 18.57
C THR A 35 7.65 6.99 19.27
N HIS A 36 6.40 7.46 19.36
CA HIS A 36 6.07 8.71 20.06
C HIS A 36 6.33 8.64 21.56
N ILE A 37 6.04 7.51 22.21
CA ILE A 37 6.31 7.28 23.64
C ILE A 37 7.82 7.29 23.91
N GLU A 38 8.64 6.71 23.02
CA GLU A 38 10.10 6.73 23.17
C GLU A 38 10.65 8.15 23.07
N ALA A 39 10.18 8.93 22.08
CA ALA A 39 10.60 10.31 21.89
C ALA A 39 10.15 11.20 23.06
N ASN A 40 8.95 10.97 23.61
CA ASN A 40 8.41 11.75 24.73
C ASN A 40 7.64 10.85 25.71
N PRO A 41 8.29 10.30 26.74
CA PRO A 41 7.64 9.44 27.74
C PRO A 41 6.52 10.12 28.55
N ASP A 42 6.49 11.43 28.60
CA ASP A 42 5.49 12.22 29.33
C ASP A 42 4.34 12.75 28.44
N ILE A 43 4.26 12.24 27.19
CA ILE A 43 3.23 12.61 26.21
C ILE A 43 1.82 12.34 26.76
N SER A 44 0.89 13.28 26.54
CA SER A 44 -0.50 13.08 26.94
C SER A 44 -1.24 12.24 25.88
N GLN A 45 -2.33 11.57 26.31
CA GLN A 45 -3.18 10.83 25.35
C GLN A 45 -3.85 11.76 24.33
N VAL A 46 -4.12 13.00 24.70
CA VAL A 46 -4.70 14.01 23.80
C VAL A 46 -3.67 14.38 22.73
N THR A 47 -2.45 14.73 23.14
CA THR A 47 -1.36 15.07 22.21
C THR A 47 -1.07 13.91 21.27
N LEU A 48 -0.99 12.69 21.81
CA LEU A 48 -0.76 11.48 21.01
C LEU A 48 -1.90 11.23 19.99
N ALA A 49 -3.14 11.54 20.35
CA ALA A 49 -4.28 11.45 19.46
C ALA A 49 -4.22 12.48 18.34
N ASP A 50 -3.84 13.70 18.67
CA ASP A 50 -3.68 14.80 17.70
C ASP A 50 -2.54 14.49 16.70
N GLU A 51 -1.37 14.05 17.20
CA GLU A 51 -0.22 13.71 16.36
C GLU A 51 -0.50 12.53 15.42
N LEU A 52 -1.29 11.55 15.87
CA LEU A 52 -1.63 10.36 15.08
C LEU A 52 -2.95 10.50 14.29
N GLY A 53 -3.63 11.64 14.37
CA GLY A 53 -4.86 11.90 13.63
C GLY A 53 -6.01 10.96 13.99
N VAL A 54 -6.13 10.55 15.26
CA VAL A 54 -7.16 9.61 15.72
C VAL A 54 -7.88 10.11 16.97
N ALA A 55 -9.03 9.51 17.31
CA ALA A 55 -9.75 9.83 18.53
C ALA A 55 -8.97 9.41 19.78
N VAL A 56 -9.06 10.19 20.87
CA VAL A 56 -8.43 9.88 22.18
C VAL A 56 -8.85 8.52 22.71
N GLY A 57 -10.09 8.11 22.47
CA GLY A 57 -10.60 6.79 22.83
C GLY A 57 -9.83 5.66 22.17
N THR A 58 -9.43 5.82 20.89
CA THR A 58 -8.60 4.89 20.14
C THR A 58 -7.22 4.75 20.80
N ILE A 59 -6.58 5.87 21.11
CA ILE A 59 -5.28 5.89 21.82
C ILE A 59 -5.38 5.16 23.16
N ASN A 60 -6.41 5.46 23.95
CA ASN A 60 -6.62 4.81 25.24
C ASN A 60 -6.79 3.28 25.10
N TRP A 61 -7.50 2.81 24.06
CA TRP A 61 -7.67 1.39 23.78
C TRP A 61 -6.32 0.70 23.45
N TYR A 62 -5.53 1.31 22.56
CA TYR A 62 -4.20 0.79 22.20
C TYR A 62 -3.25 0.80 23.40
N LEU A 63 -3.20 1.89 24.18
CA LEU A 63 -2.36 1.97 25.37
C LEU A 63 -2.70 0.89 26.39
N LYS A 64 -3.99 0.67 26.66
CA LYS A 64 -4.44 -0.40 27.56
C LYS A 64 -3.95 -1.77 27.07
N ARG A 65 -4.01 -2.02 25.77
CA ARG A 65 -3.57 -3.26 25.16
C ARG A 65 -2.05 -3.45 25.26
N LEU A 66 -1.26 -2.40 24.97
CA LEU A 66 0.20 -2.42 25.11
C LEU A 66 0.62 -2.64 26.58
N ILE A 67 -0.09 -2.03 27.53
CA ILE A 67 0.16 -2.20 28.95
C ILE A 67 -0.20 -3.61 29.41
N ALA A 68 -1.38 -4.13 29.03
CA ALA A 68 -1.82 -5.46 29.37
C ALA A 68 -0.88 -6.56 28.85
N LYS A 69 -0.28 -6.35 27.67
CA LYS A 69 0.72 -7.24 27.08
C LYS A 69 2.14 -7.04 27.65
N GLY A 70 2.33 -6.08 28.57
CA GLY A 70 3.62 -5.82 29.19
C GLY A 70 4.62 -5.05 28.34
N TYR A 71 4.23 -4.50 27.18
CA TYR A 71 5.12 -3.73 26.30
C TYR A 71 5.37 -2.30 26.79
N VAL A 72 4.42 -1.75 27.54
CA VAL A 72 4.50 -0.43 28.15
C VAL A 72 4.12 -0.51 29.62
N LYS A 73 4.89 0.17 30.49
CA LYS A 73 4.56 0.41 31.90
C LYS A 73 4.16 1.85 32.10
N VAL A 74 3.23 2.09 33.02
CA VAL A 74 2.80 3.45 33.39
C VAL A 74 3.26 3.74 34.80
N LYS A 75 3.91 4.87 35.00
CA LYS A 75 4.22 5.45 36.31
C LYS A 75 3.45 6.75 36.48
N ARG A 76 3.00 7.03 37.69
CA ARG A 76 2.53 8.36 38.03
C ARG A 76 3.73 9.27 38.18
N ALA A 77 3.86 10.25 37.29
CA ALA A 77 4.72 11.40 37.50
C ALA A 77 3.99 12.41 38.40
N GLN A 78 4.61 13.52 38.75
CA GLN A 78 4.01 14.49 39.67
C GLN A 78 2.62 14.98 39.20
N ARG A 79 1.66 15.14 40.18
CA ARG A 79 0.35 15.80 40.03
C ARG A 79 -0.44 15.40 38.75
N LYS A 80 -0.97 14.19 38.72
CA LYS A 80 -1.89 13.70 37.66
C LYS A 80 -1.27 13.45 36.27
N LYS A 81 0.04 13.64 36.06
CA LYS A 81 0.71 13.26 34.82
C LYS A 81 1.08 11.78 34.86
N LEU A 82 0.82 11.08 33.75
CA LEU A 82 1.26 9.72 33.51
C LEU A 82 2.56 9.75 32.72
N ARG A 83 3.48 8.88 33.09
CA ARG A 83 4.71 8.63 32.32
C ARG A 83 4.67 7.21 31.78
N TYR A 84 4.84 7.08 30.49
CA TYR A 84 4.92 5.79 29.83
C TYR A 84 6.38 5.36 29.72
N ILE A 85 6.64 4.08 29.97
CA ILE A 85 7.98 3.49 29.91
C ILE A 85 7.87 2.25 29.04
N ILE A 86 8.62 2.23 27.92
CA ILE A 86 8.70 1.05 27.07
C ILE A 86 9.56 0.00 27.78
N THR A 87 9.07 -1.21 27.87
CA THR A 87 9.81 -2.34 28.46
C THR A 87 10.80 -2.94 27.45
N PRO A 88 11.74 -3.81 27.86
CA PRO A 88 12.58 -4.55 26.93
C PRO A 88 11.78 -5.31 25.86
N GLU A 89 10.65 -5.92 26.28
CA GLU A 89 9.72 -6.61 25.39
C GLU A 89 9.04 -5.63 24.41
N GLY A 90 8.72 -4.41 24.85
CA GLY A 90 8.19 -3.34 24.02
C GLY A 90 9.22 -2.83 23.01
N ILE A 91 10.49 -2.74 23.38
CA ILE A 91 11.59 -2.40 22.45
C ILE A 91 11.72 -3.49 21.38
N ALA A 92 11.71 -4.77 21.77
CA ALA A 92 11.78 -5.88 20.83
C ALA A 92 10.58 -5.90 19.89
N LEU A 93 9.35 -5.65 20.40
CA LEU A 93 8.15 -5.52 19.56
C LEU A 93 8.33 -4.40 18.53
N ARG A 94 8.74 -3.20 18.96
CA ARG A 94 8.93 -2.06 18.06
C ARG A 94 9.96 -2.38 16.96
N ALA A 95 11.07 -3.00 17.30
CA ALA A 95 12.08 -3.40 16.32
C ALA A 95 11.50 -4.37 15.27
N ASN A 96 10.75 -5.37 15.70
CA ASN A 96 10.08 -6.32 14.79
C ASN A 96 9.06 -5.63 13.89
N LEU A 97 8.20 -4.77 14.45
CA LEU A 97 7.22 -4.01 13.70
C LEU A 97 7.88 -3.08 12.65
N THR A 98 9.03 -2.47 13.00
CA THR A 98 9.79 -1.64 12.06
C THR A 98 10.30 -2.48 10.88
N VAL A 99 10.86 -3.65 11.16
CA VAL A 99 11.33 -4.57 10.09
C VAL A 99 10.18 -5.02 9.21
N ASP A 100 9.03 -5.36 9.79
CA ASP A 100 7.86 -5.80 9.05
C ASP A 100 7.25 -4.66 8.21
N TYR A 101 7.22 -3.44 8.73
CA TYR A 101 6.83 -2.24 7.97
C TYR A 101 7.73 -2.04 6.75
N ILE A 102 9.06 -2.12 6.93
CA ILE A 102 10.01 -1.98 5.84
C ILE A 102 9.80 -3.05 4.77
N LYS A 103 9.63 -4.33 5.17
CA LYS A 103 9.37 -5.43 4.22
C LYS A 103 8.08 -5.18 3.42
N THR A 104 7.00 -4.82 4.10
CA THR A 104 5.70 -4.53 3.46
C THR A 104 5.82 -3.37 2.47
N SER A 105 6.55 -2.31 2.83
CA SER A 105 6.81 -1.16 1.94
C SER A 105 7.60 -1.56 0.69
N PHE A 106 8.64 -2.40 0.84
CA PHE A 106 9.39 -2.91 -0.31
C PHE A 106 8.57 -3.85 -1.20
N ASP A 107 7.69 -4.66 -0.62
CA ASP A 107 6.80 -5.54 -1.38
C ASP A 107 5.75 -4.74 -2.16
N LEU A 108 5.23 -3.66 -1.57
CA LEU A 108 4.36 -2.71 -2.24
C LEU A 108 5.07 -2.06 -3.43
N TYR A 109 6.28 -1.50 -3.19
CA TYR A 109 7.10 -0.88 -4.23
C TYR A 109 7.33 -1.83 -5.41
N ARG A 110 7.75 -3.07 -5.16
CA ARG A 110 7.99 -4.08 -6.21
C ARG A 110 6.72 -4.36 -7.02
N ARG A 111 5.58 -4.56 -6.36
CA ARG A 111 4.30 -4.84 -7.03
C ARG A 111 3.81 -3.69 -7.89
N VAL A 112 3.94 -2.45 -7.41
CA VAL A 112 3.57 -1.27 -8.19
C VAL A 112 4.48 -1.13 -9.39
N ARG A 113 5.80 -1.29 -9.20
CA ARG A 113 6.79 -1.21 -10.27
C ARG A 113 6.56 -2.27 -11.36
N GLU A 114 6.32 -3.54 -10.99
CA GLU A 114 6.02 -4.61 -11.94
C GLU A 114 4.78 -4.29 -12.78
N ARG A 115 3.72 -3.81 -12.16
CA ARG A 115 2.49 -3.41 -12.87
C ARG A 115 2.69 -2.20 -13.76
N THR A 116 3.47 -1.23 -13.29
CA THR A 116 3.84 -0.07 -14.11
C THR A 116 4.61 -0.53 -15.35
N ASN A 117 5.59 -1.43 -15.21
CA ASN A 117 6.34 -1.97 -16.34
C ASN A 117 5.43 -2.58 -17.40
N LEU A 118 4.43 -3.38 -16.99
CA LEU A 118 3.44 -3.93 -17.93
C LEU A 118 2.65 -2.83 -18.67
N CYS A 119 2.25 -1.76 -17.98
CA CYS A 119 1.61 -0.61 -18.61
C CYS A 119 2.55 0.10 -19.57
N LEU A 120 3.84 0.25 -19.22
CA LEU A 120 4.83 0.93 -20.07
C LEU A 120 5.21 0.10 -21.30
N GLU A 121 5.22 -1.24 -21.22
CA GLU A 121 5.38 -2.11 -22.38
C GLU A 121 4.24 -1.92 -23.37
N GLN A 122 2.99 -1.88 -22.92
CA GLN A 122 1.83 -1.61 -23.75
C GLN A 122 1.85 -0.21 -24.33
N LEU A 123 2.26 0.79 -23.53
CA LEU A 123 2.42 2.19 -23.95
C LEU A 123 3.40 2.32 -25.12
N LYS A 124 4.59 1.72 -24.97
CA LYS A 124 5.64 1.71 -26.00
C LYS A 124 5.21 0.95 -27.25
N ALA A 125 4.53 -0.18 -27.09
CA ALA A 125 3.98 -0.94 -28.22
C ALA A 125 2.94 -0.13 -29.02
N ALA A 126 2.22 0.78 -28.36
CA ALA A 126 1.29 1.71 -28.99
C ALA A 126 1.99 2.97 -29.56
N GLY A 127 3.33 3.09 -29.45
CA GLY A 127 4.11 4.19 -30.03
C GLY A 127 4.13 5.48 -29.20
N TYR A 128 3.81 5.43 -27.92
CA TYR A 128 3.82 6.60 -27.05
C TYR A 128 5.09 6.65 -26.18
N GLU A 129 5.58 7.88 -25.97
CA GLU A 129 6.75 8.18 -25.12
C GLU A 129 6.39 9.07 -23.93
N GLU A 130 5.11 9.40 -23.78
CA GLU A 130 4.60 10.20 -22.66
C GLU A 130 3.34 9.59 -22.08
N VAL A 131 3.08 9.86 -20.78
CA VAL A 131 1.92 9.37 -20.08
C VAL A 131 1.47 10.34 -18.99
N LYS A 132 0.17 10.38 -18.71
CA LYS A 132 -0.42 11.09 -17.59
C LYS A 132 -0.79 10.12 -16.48
N ILE A 133 -0.40 10.42 -15.24
CA ILE A 133 -0.82 9.66 -14.07
C ILE A 133 -2.12 10.25 -13.53
N LEU A 134 -3.15 9.42 -13.32
CA LEU A 134 -4.40 9.78 -12.69
C LEU A 134 -4.42 9.22 -11.26
N GLY A 135 -4.08 10.07 -10.30
CA GLY A 135 -3.98 9.74 -8.88
C GLY A 135 -2.82 10.47 -8.24
N GLU A 136 -2.77 10.40 -6.91
CA GLU A 136 -1.76 11.04 -6.07
C GLU A 136 -1.27 10.06 -5.00
N GLY A 137 -0.23 10.45 -4.25
CA GLY A 137 0.33 9.69 -3.15
C GLY A 137 1.44 8.72 -3.57
N GLU A 138 1.87 7.86 -2.64
CA GLU A 138 3.05 7.01 -2.77
C GLU A 138 3.05 6.12 -4.02
N ILE A 139 1.88 5.59 -4.40
CA ILE A 139 1.75 4.75 -5.60
C ILE A 139 2.04 5.57 -6.86
N ALA A 140 1.50 6.79 -6.95
CA ALA A 140 1.74 7.69 -8.09
C ALA A 140 3.23 8.09 -8.18
N GLU A 141 3.90 8.29 -7.06
CA GLU A 141 5.34 8.57 -7.01
C GLU A 141 6.16 7.39 -7.55
N VAL A 142 5.85 6.16 -7.14
CA VAL A 142 6.52 4.95 -7.66
C VAL A 142 6.30 4.79 -9.16
N ILE A 143 5.09 5.05 -9.66
CA ILE A 143 4.79 5.04 -11.10
C ILE A 143 5.65 6.10 -11.81
N GLY A 144 5.69 7.32 -11.28
CA GLY A 144 6.48 8.41 -11.85
C GLY A 144 7.97 8.08 -11.94
N LEU A 145 8.55 7.55 -10.86
CA LEU A 145 9.95 7.10 -10.85
C LEU A 145 10.20 6.00 -11.89
N THR A 146 9.29 5.02 -11.99
CA THR A 146 9.40 3.95 -12.99
C THR A 146 9.29 4.48 -14.41
N CYS A 147 8.42 5.45 -14.68
CA CYS A 147 8.35 6.13 -15.98
C CYS A 147 9.68 6.80 -16.34
N LEU A 148 10.31 7.51 -15.40
CA LEU A 148 11.61 8.17 -15.58
C LEU A 148 12.72 7.16 -15.90
N GLU A 149 12.77 6.02 -15.20
CA GLU A 149 13.73 4.94 -15.46
C GLU A 149 13.61 4.38 -16.88
N HIS A 150 12.39 4.35 -17.44
CA HIS A 150 12.10 3.88 -18.79
C HIS A 150 12.12 4.96 -19.84
N SER A 151 12.54 6.19 -19.50
CA SER A 151 12.57 7.37 -20.40
C SER A 151 11.19 7.74 -20.94
N ILE A 152 10.13 7.50 -20.17
CA ILE A 152 8.77 7.94 -20.48
C ILE A 152 8.51 9.27 -19.78
N ALA A 153 8.13 10.29 -20.55
CA ALA A 153 7.84 11.61 -20.02
C ALA A 153 6.49 11.64 -19.28
N LEU A 154 6.44 12.38 -18.17
CA LEU A 154 5.17 12.68 -17.50
C LEU A 154 4.58 13.96 -18.08
N THR A 155 3.31 13.92 -18.48
CA THR A 155 2.62 15.03 -19.13
C THR A 155 1.30 15.39 -18.47
N GLY A 156 0.91 16.66 -18.58
CA GLY A 156 -0.43 17.13 -18.20
C GLY A 156 -1.46 17.08 -19.33
N SER A 157 -1.06 16.67 -20.55
CA SER A 157 -1.91 16.69 -21.74
C SER A 157 -3.18 15.85 -21.55
N ILE A 158 -4.32 16.37 -22.02
CA ILE A 158 -5.61 15.69 -21.93
C ILE A 158 -5.66 14.50 -22.91
N ASN A 159 -4.95 14.61 -24.03
CA ASN A 159 -4.95 13.61 -25.10
C ASN A 159 -3.85 12.55 -24.94
N ALA A 160 -3.00 12.66 -23.91
CA ALA A 160 -1.98 11.67 -23.64
C ALA A 160 -2.61 10.38 -23.08
N PRO A 161 -1.96 9.22 -23.30
CA PRO A 161 -2.29 8.00 -22.58
C PRO A 161 -2.29 8.24 -21.07
N LYS A 162 -3.12 7.50 -20.33
CA LYS A 162 -3.31 7.70 -18.89
C LYS A 162 -3.09 6.39 -18.16
N ILE A 163 -2.38 6.45 -17.04
CA ILE A 163 -2.34 5.35 -16.07
C ILE A 163 -3.27 5.73 -14.92
N SER A 164 -4.37 4.99 -14.76
CA SER A 164 -5.30 5.15 -13.65
C SER A 164 -4.91 4.25 -12.49
N ILE A 165 -5.11 4.76 -11.27
CA ILE A 165 -4.78 4.08 -10.01
C ILE A 165 -6.09 3.77 -9.29
N ASP A 166 -6.36 2.47 -9.04
CA ASP A 166 -7.43 2.00 -8.18
C ASP A 166 -6.86 1.03 -7.13
N GLY A 167 -6.47 1.59 -5.99
CA GLY A 167 -5.67 0.88 -5.00
C GLY A 167 -4.36 0.37 -5.65
N LEU A 168 -4.15 -0.94 -5.63
CA LEU A 168 -2.99 -1.55 -6.29
C LEU A 168 -3.22 -1.93 -7.77
N LYS A 169 -4.42 -1.71 -8.30
CA LYS A 169 -4.71 -1.96 -9.70
C LYS A 169 -4.28 -0.76 -10.53
N LEU A 170 -3.49 -1.00 -11.56
CA LEU A 170 -3.10 -0.01 -12.55
C LEU A 170 -3.74 -0.39 -13.88
N ALA A 171 -4.28 0.59 -14.58
CA ALA A 171 -4.84 0.41 -15.91
C ALA A 171 -4.31 1.49 -16.85
N LEU A 172 -3.79 1.06 -18.00
CA LEU A 172 -3.43 1.95 -19.09
C LEU A 172 -4.68 2.27 -19.91
N ILE A 173 -4.95 3.54 -20.11
CA ILE A 173 -6.04 4.07 -20.95
C ILE A 173 -5.39 4.80 -22.12
N LEU A 174 -5.55 4.23 -23.31
CA LEU A 174 -5.09 4.88 -24.54
C LEU A 174 -6.14 5.87 -25.03
N PRO A 175 -5.73 6.97 -25.72
CA PRO A 175 -6.67 7.88 -26.37
C PRO A 175 -7.51 7.15 -27.43
N GLU A 176 -8.78 7.54 -27.60
CA GLU A 176 -9.64 6.99 -28.63
C GLU A 176 -9.06 7.29 -30.03
N GLY A 177 -8.90 6.27 -30.88
CA GLY A 177 -8.45 6.41 -32.27
C GLY A 177 -7.20 5.62 -32.64
N VAL A 178 -6.59 4.86 -31.73
CA VAL A 178 -5.50 3.94 -32.06
C VAL A 178 -6.10 2.56 -32.35
N PRO A 179 -5.92 1.98 -33.56
CA PRO A 179 -6.38 0.62 -33.81
C PRO A 179 -5.62 -0.36 -32.93
N ASP A 180 -6.40 -1.24 -32.29
CA ASP A 180 -5.89 -2.36 -31.49
C ASP A 180 -4.84 -3.12 -32.31
N PRO A 181 -3.63 -3.40 -31.81
CA PRO A 181 -2.68 -4.26 -32.52
C PRO A 181 -3.20 -5.70 -32.51
N THR A 182 -4.11 -6.00 -33.44
CA THR A 182 -4.55 -7.37 -33.69
C THR A 182 -3.34 -8.21 -34.09
N PRO A 183 -3.13 -9.37 -33.45
CA PRO A 183 -2.08 -10.29 -33.88
C PRO A 183 -2.38 -10.73 -35.32
N SER A 184 -1.50 -10.34 -36.26
CA SER A 184 -1.55 -10.80 -37.63
C SER A 184 -1.45 -12.33 -37.66
N HIS A 185 -2.59 -13.01 -37.78
CA HIS A 185 -2.63 -14.39 -38.22
C HIS A 185 -2.12 -14.43 -39.66
N SER A 186 -0.87 -14.83 -39.81
CA SER A 186 -0.33 -15.22 -41.10
C SER A 186 -1.06 -16.49 -41.55
N THR A 187 -2.06 -16.30 -42.41
CA THR A 187 -2.66 -17.38 -43.19
C THR A 187 -1.64 -17.81 -44.22
N GLN A 188 -0.97 -18.92 -43.96
CA GLN A 188 -0.27 -19.65 -45.02
C GLN A 188 -1.31 -20.29 -45.94
N SER A 189 -1.54 -19.65 -47.08
CA SER A 189 -2.24 -20.27 -48.20
C SER A 189 -1.31 -21.28 -48.85
N GLY A 190 -1.62 -22.57 -48.67
CA GLY A 190 -1.06 -23.63 -49.47
C GLY A 190 -1.43 -23.44 -50.95
N GLY A 191 -0.41 -23.31 -51.80
CA GLY A 191 -0.56 -23.46 -53.22
C GLY A 191 -0.25 -24.87 -53.64
N GLU A 192 -1.28 -25.62 -53.97
CA GLU A 192 -1.17 -26.81 -54.81
C GLU A 192 -0.81 -26.39 -56.23
N HIS A 193 0.17 -27.10 -56.78
CA HIS A 193 0.26 -27.43 -58.23
C HIS A 193 1.05 -28.74 -58.29
N GLY A 194 0.54 -29.74 -58.83
CA GLY A 194 0.00 -30.21 -60.09
C GLY A 194 1.02 -30.96 -60.89
#